data_1a7f370e5cd43301525f94367cd7f30e
#
_entry.id   1a7f370e5cd43301525f94367cd7f30e
#
_cell.length_a   1.000
_cell.length_b   1.000
_cell.length_c   1.000
_cell.angle_alpha   90.00
_cell.angle_beta   90.00
_cell.angle_gamma   90.00
#
_symmetry.space_group_name_H-M   'P 1'
#
loop_
_entity.id
_entity.type
_entity.pdbx_description
1 polymer ?
#
loop_
_entity_poly.entity_id
_entity_poly.type
_entity_poly.pdbx_seq_one_letter_code
_entity_poly.pdbx_strand_id
1 'polypeptide(L)'
;MQYLGFVAGFLTVSSFLPQVVRTWRTKRTADLSLGMVALLVTSASLWILYGVVRRDWPVIATNTGVVSLTGVLLAAKTRYK
;
A
#
# COMPACT_ATOMS: atom_id res chain seq x y z
N MET A 1 5.93 11.38 -19.53
CA MET A 1 5.29 10.14 -19.05
C MET A 1 5.41 9.92 -17.55
N GLN A 2 6.47 10.44 -16.94
CA GLN A 2 6.61 10.33 -15.48
C GLN A 2 5.47 11.02 -14.73
N TYR A 3 4.99 12.14 -15.26
CA TYR A 3 3.88 12.86 -14.63
C TYR A 3 2.62 12.01 -14.54
N LEU A 4 2.33 11.27 -15.59
CA LEU A 4 1.18 10.37 -15.58
C LEU A 4 1.33 9.29 -14.52
N GLY A 5 2.54 8.74 -14.38
CA GLY A 5 2.84 7.75 -13.35
C GLY A 5 2.66 8.31 -11.94
N PHE A 6 3.14 9.52 -11.68
CA PHE A 6 2.97 10.14 -10.37
C PHE A 6 1.51 10.45 -10.07
N VAL A 7 0.75 10.93 -11.06
CA VAL A 7 -0.68 11.21 -10.88
C VAL A 7 -1.44 9.92 -10.57
N ALA A 8 -1.19 8.88 -11.38
CA ALA A 8 -1.84 7.59 -11.17
C ALA A 8 -1.46 7.00 -9.79
N GLY A 9 -0.20 7.11 -9.41
CA GLY A 9 0.27 6.65 -8.12
C GLY A 9 -0.38 7.39 -6.96
N PHE A 10 -0.48 8.70 -7.08
CA PHE A 10 -1.15 9.52 -6.06
C PHE A 10 -2.60 9.10 -5.88
N LEU A 11 -3.31 8.87 -6.97
CA LEU A 11 -4.70 8.42 -6.90
C LEU A 11 -4.80 7.04 -6.27
N THR A 12 -3.88 6.14 -6.62
CA THR A 12 -3.85 4.80 -6.06
C THR A 12 -3.65 4.83 -4.54
N VAL A 13 -2.63 5.55 -4.09
CA VAL A 13 -2.32 5.65 -2.67
C VAL A 13 -3.47 6.32 -1.92
N SER A 14 -4.02 7.39 -2.50
CA SER A 14 -5.14 8.11 -1.88
C SER A 14 -6.36 7.23 -1.71
N SER A 15 -6.58 6.26 -2.61
CA SER A 15 -7.73 5.36 -2.49
C SER A 15 -7.62 4.41 -1.29
N PHE A 16 -6.40 4.14 -0.80
CA PHE A 16 -6.19 3.31 0.38
C PHE A 16 -6.38 4.09 1.68
N LEU A 17 -6.20 5.39 1.64
CA LEU A 17 -6.18 6.20 2.85
C LEU A 17 -7.49 6.14 3.65
N PRO A 18 -8.68 6.27 3.02
CA PRO A 18 -9.92 6.12 3.75
C PRO A 18 -10.06 4.76 4.44
N GLN A 19 -9.59 3.69 3.78
CA GLN A 19 -9.64 2.35 4.34
C GLN A 19 -8.76 2.23 5.59
N VAL A 20 -7.57 2.81 5.54
CA VAL A 20 -6.66 2.80 6.67
C VAL A 20 -7.27 3.54 7.86
N VAL A 21 -7.77 4.76 7.61
CA VAL A 21 -8.40 5.57 8.64
C VAL A 21 -9.59 4.85 9.25
N ARG A 22 -10.44 4.28 8.39
CA ARG A 22 -11.63 3.57 8.83
C ARG A 22 -11.29 2.37 9.69
N THR A 23 -10.29 1.58 9.28
CA THR A 23 -9.87 0.39 10.01
C THR A 23 -9.40 0.74 11.42
N TRP A 24 -8.55 1.75 11.56
CA TRP A 24 -8.05 2.16 12.86
C TRP A 24 -9.12 2.80 13.72
N ARG A 25 -10.03 3.54 13.09
CA ARG A 25 -11.09 4.24 13.80
C ARG A 25 -12.14 3.30 14.35
N THR A 26 -12.56 2.32 13.56
CA THR A 26 -13.58 1.34 13.95
C THR A 26 -12.99 0.12 14.64
N LYS A 27 -11.68 -0.08 14.54
CA LYS A 27 -10.98 -1.25 15.08
C LYS A 27 -11.52 -2.55 14.50
N ARG A 28 -12.10 -2.49 13.30
CA ARG A 28 -12.66 -3.64 12.61
C ARG A 28 -11.68 -4.13 11.55
N THR A 29 -11.17 -5.33 11.75
CA THR A 29 -10.22 -5.94 10.83
C THR A 29 -10.76 -7.24 10.23
N ALA A 30 -12.02 -7.57 10.49
CA ALA A 30 -12.61 -8.82 10.02
C ALA A 30 -12.61 -8.95 8.50
N ASP A 31 -12.77 -7.81 7.80
CA ASP A 31 -12.79 -7.78 6.34
C ASP A 31 -11.40 -7.80 5.71
N LEU A 32 -10.35 -7.72 6.53
CA LEU A 32 -8.99 -7.75 6.03
C LEU A 32 -8.47 -9.19 6.01
N SER A 33 -8.10 -9.65 4.81
CA SER A 33 -7.45 -10.95 4.67
C SER A 33 -5.96 -10.79 4.93
N LEU A 34 -5.44 -11.51 5.92
CA LEU A 34 -4.00 -11.49 6.20
C LEU A 34 -3.20 -11.93 4.98
N GLY A 35 -3.67 -12.97 4.27
CA GLY A 35 -3.01 -13.45 3.06
C GLY A 35 -2.97 -12.39 1.98
N MET A 36 -4.09 -11.67 1.77
CA MET A 36 -4.16 -10.62 0.78
C MET A 36 -3.21 -9.46 1.12
N VAL A 37 -3.20 -9.03 2.38
CA VAL A 37 -2.31 -7.95 2.81
C VAL A 37 -0.86 -8.35 2.64
N ALA A 38 -0.51 -9.58 3.04
CA ALA A 38 0.85 -10.10 2.88
C ALA A 38 1.24 -10.15 1.41
N LEU A 39 0.32 -10.57 0.54
CA LEU A 39 0.58 -10.62 -0.89
C LEU A 39 0.81 -9.22 -1.47
N LEU A 40 0.00 -8.24 -1.05
CA LEU A 40 0.17 -6.85 -1.49
C LEU A 40 1.51 -6.28 -1.05
N VAL A 41 1.90 -6.51 0.19
CA VAL A 41 3.19 -6.03 0.70
C VAL A 41 4.35 -6.67 -0.07
N THR A 42 4.28 -7.98 -0.30
CA THR A 42 5.30 -8.69 -1.06
C THR A 42 5.38 -8.17 -2.49
N SER A 43 4.23 -8.05 -3.15
CA SER A 43 4.17 -7.57 -4.53
C SER A 43 4.71 -6.15 -4.65
N ALA A 44 4.28 -5.25 -3.78
CA ALA A 44 4.74 -3.86 -3.81
C ALA A 44 6.24 -3.77 -3.54
N SER A 45 6.76 -4.61 -2.65
CA SER A 45 8.20 -4.65 -2.35
C SER A 45 9.00 -5.07 -3.56
N LEU A 46 8.52 -6.06 -4.31
CA LEU A 46 9.16 -6.49 -5.55
C LEU A 46 9.11 -5.39 -6.61
N TRP A 47 8.01 -4.65 -6.70
CA TRP A 47 7.90 -3.53 -7.62
C TRP A 47 8.84 -2.39 -7.26
N ILE A 48 9.05 -2.14 -5.96
CA ILE A 48 10.02 -1.15 -5.51
C ILE A 48 11.43 -1.55 -5.99
N LEU A 49 11.79 -2.82 -5.80
CA LEU A 49 13.08 -3.33 -6.25
C LEU A 49 13.24 -3.15 -7.76
N TYR A 50 12.22 -3.53 -8.52
CA TYR A 50 12.21 -3.33 -9.97
C TYR A 50 12.38 -1.86 -10.33
N GLY A 51 11.65 -0.98 -9.65
CA GLY A 51 11.72 0.46 -9.88
C GLY A 51 13.10 1.02 -9.59
N VAL A 52 13.76 0.55 -8.52
CA VAL A 52 15.12 0.98 -8.20
C VAL A 52 16.09 0.59 -9.31
N VAL A 53 16.00 -0.66 -9.78
CA VAL A 53 16.87 -1.15 -10.86
C VAL A 53 16.66 -0.35 -12.14
N ARG A 54 15.42 -0.01 -12.45
CA ARG A 54 15.05 0.70 -13.67
C ARG A 54 15.03 2.22 -13.51
N ARG A 55 15.27 2.73 -12.30
CA ARG A 55 15.20 4.15 -11.99
C ARG A 55 13.82 4.73 -12.34
N ASP A 56 12.77 3.98 -12.08
CA ASP A 56 11.39 4.38 -12.36
C ASP A 56 10.79 5.00 -11.09
N TRP A 57 10.94 6.31 -10.97
CA TRP A 57 10.55 7.01 -9.74
C TRP A 57 9.05 6.93 -9.42
N PRO A 58 8.13 7.03 -10.40
CA PRO A 58 6.71 6.86 -10.10
C PRO A 58 6.38 5.49 -9.52
N VAL A 59 7.00 4.43 -10.02
CA VAL A 59 6.80 3.07 -9.51
C VAL A 59 7.30 2.98 -8.07
N ILE A 60 8.48 3.53 -7.79
CA ILE A 60 9.04 3.53 -6.45
C ILE A 60 8.11 4.28 -5.48
N ALA A 61 7.69 5.49 -5.86
CA ALA A 61 6.85 6.32 -5.00
C ALA A 61 5.51 5.66 -4.69
N THR A 62 4.84 5.16 -5.74
CA THR A 62 3.53 4.53 -5.60
C THR A 62 3.60 3.30 -4.69
N ASN A 63 4.56 2.42 -4.96
CA ASN A 63 4.64 1.17 -4.23
C ASN A 63 5.14 1.37 -2.80
N THR A 64 5.97 2.38 -2.57
CA THR A 64 6.35 2.77 -1.22
C THR A 64 5.11 3.21 -0.42
N GLY A 65 4.23 4.00 -1.04
CA GLY A 65 2.97 4.39 -0.42
C GLY A 65 2.09 3.19 -0.13
N VAL A 66 1.97 2.26 -1.08
CA VAL A 66 1.17 1.04 -0.90
C VAL A 66 1.72 0.20 0.25
N VAL A 67 3.04 -0.01 0.30
CA VAL A 67 3.66 -0.79 1.39
C VAL A 67 3.41 -0.12 2.73
N SER A 68 3.57 1.20 2.79
CA SER A 68 3.36 1.93 4.04
C SER A 68 1.93 1.77 4.55
N LEU A 69 0.94 1.98 3.67
CA LEU A 69 -0.46 1.91 4.07
C LEU A 69 -0.90 0.48 4.35
N THR A 70 -0.48 -0.50 3.54
CA THR A 70 -0.82 -1.90 3.80
C THR A 70 -0.12 -2.42 5.04
N GLY A 71 1.09 -1.92 5.32
CA GLY A 71 1.78 -2.23 6.57
C GLY A 71 1.01 -1.74 7.79
N VAL A 72 0.43 -0.54 7.70
CA VAL A 72 -0.42 0.00 8.75
C VAL A 72 -1.67 -0.87 8.93
N LEU A 73 -2.28 -1.31 7.82
CA LEU A 73 -3.42 -2.22 7.88
C LEU A 73 -3.05 -3.57 8.52
N LEU A 74 -1.87 -4.08 8.18
CA LEU A 74 -1.38 -5.32 8.78
C LEU A 74 -1.20 -5.17 10.29
N ALA A 75 -0.65 -4.04 10.72
CA ALA A 75 -0.49 -3.74 12.14
C ALA A 75 -1.84 -3.70 12.84
N ALA A 76 -2.85 -3.10 12.21
CA ALA A 76 -4.19 -3.08 12.76
C ALA A 76 -4.77 -4.49 12.87
N LYS A 77 -4.56 -5.31 11.84
CA LYS A 77 -5.05 -6.68 11.82
C LYS A 77 -4.45 -7.52 12.95
N THR A 78 -3.16 -7.33 13.24
CA THR A 78 -2.51 -8.07 14.32
C THR A 78 -2.91 -7.55 15.69
N ARG A 79 -3.22 -6.25 15.79
CA ARG A 79 -3.59 -5.64 17.06
C ARG A 79 -5.05 -5.89 17.44
N TYR A 80 -5.96 -5.84 16.46
CA TYR A 80 -7.41 -5.92 16.70
C TYR A 80 -8.03 -7.18 16.10
N LYS A 81 -7.38 -8.30 16.23
CA LYS A 81 -7.82 -9.59 15.67
C LYS A 81 -9.28 -9.93 15.90
#